data_65d7e14dc63248831084847b0ddc51ec
#
_entry.id   65d7e14dc63248831084847b0ddc51ec
#
_cell.length_a   1.000
_cell.length_b   1.000
_cell.length_c   1.000
_cell.angle_alpha   90.00
_cell.angle_beta   90.00
_cell.angle_gamma   90.00
#
_symmetry.space_group_name_H-M   'P 1'
#
loop_
_entity.id
_entity.type
_entity.pdbx_description
1 polymer ?
#
loop_
_entity_poly.entity_id
_entity_poly.type
_entity_poly.pdbx_seq_one_letter_code
_entity_poly.pdbx_strand_id
1 'polypeptide(L)'
;MKFPRILKILLSGILLSYVQANDNDDGLNVYGKVPGLSPSPFYEIKVRKEGSENWLNPFTLVTECTTDKYCNTTGIYRHVHEWSNSYINFEMKDGIDIEIVITKLFGEPIEKAVVHPYTASKNCFIKNGKAYVTINKPGLFTVDINGQMDDQDTGRLPKNKGYYDGPPIHTVTIFANPFLANKPSLDDIRVYRVTPGDEVPSEGAWEILYFLPGIHDIGLNFPIHANKTYYIPGNAIVYGTMNNDHGNGDDPSASHVLIYGHGTLSGDKLPHPSFADPPLPEAEYWRYSPIFLAGNWNNFFQNIDVYIK
;
A
#
# COMPACT_ATOMS: atom_id res chain seq x y z
N MET A 1 35.70 -50.64 -17.12
CA MET A 1 36.06 -49.33 -16.54
C MET A 1 35.01 -48.32 -16.91
N LYS A 2 34.12 -47.90 -15.97
CA LYS A 2 33.10 -46.88 -16.17
C LYS A 2 33.50 -45.66 -15.32
N PHE A 3 33.72 -44.51 -15.98
CA PHE A 3 34.00 -43.26 -15.31
C PHE A 3 32.66 -42.60 -14.87
N PRO A 4 32.57 -42.07 -13.65
CA PRO A 4 31.41 -41.35 -13.20
C PRO A 4 31.42 -39.91 -13.78
N ARG A 5 30.28 -39.51 -14.37
CA ARG A 5 29.99 -38.12 -14.80
C ARG A 5 29.88 -37.25 -13.55
N ILE A 6 30.77 -36.29 -13.42
CA ILE A 6 30.70 -35.21 -12.45
C ILE A 6 29.65 -34.19 -12.96
N LEU A 7 28.55 -34.12 -12.26
CA LEU A 7 27.50 -33.11 -12.47
C LEU A 7 28.01 -31.78 -11.85
N LYS A 8 28.45 -30.84 -12.69
CA LYS A 8 28.72 -29.47 -12.25
C LYS A 8 27.38 -28.76 -12.05
N ILE A 9 26.95 -28.62 -10.80
CA ILE A 9 25.86 -27.69 -10.43
C ILE A 9 26.49 -26.31 -10.42
N LEU A 10 26.18 -25.51 -11.46
CA LEU A 10 26.39 -24.07 -11.46
C LEU A 10 25.31 -23.45 -10.57
N LEU A 11 25.63 -23.17 -9.32
CA LEU A 11 24.89 -22.23 -8.50
C LEU A 11 25.16 -20.82 -9.08
N SER A 12 24.27 -20.36 -9.94
CA SER A 12 24.17 -18.94 -10.28
C SER A 12 23.50 -18.23 -9.10
N GLY A 13 24.33 -17.82 -8.13
CA GLY A 13 23.93 -16.92 -7.07
C GLY A 13 23.56 -15.56 -7.69
N ILE A 14 22.28 -15.34 -7.95
CA ILE A 14 21.76 -14.00 -8.13
C ILE A 14 21.81 -13.34 -6.76
N LEU A 15 22.86 -12.56 -6.52
CA LEU A 15 22.91 -11.59 -5.43
C LEU A 15 21.84 -10.53 -5.75
N LEU A 16 20.61 -10.76 -5.31
CA LEU A 16 19.64 -9.70 -5.12
C LEU A 16 20.21 -8.81 -4.02
N SER A 17 20.84 -7.71 -4.41
CA SER A 17 21.17 -6.63 -3.48
C SER A 17 19.85 -6.04 -2.99
N TYR A 18 19.33 -6.56 -1.90
CA TYR A 18 18.29 -5.89 -1.14
C TYR A 18 18.89 -4.60 -0.63
N VAL A 19 18.44 -3.47 -1.18
CA VAL A 19 18.70 -2.18 -0.56
C VAL A 19 17.94 -2.21 0.76
N GLN A 20 18.63 -2.60 1.83
CA GLN A 20 18.15 -2.34 3.17
C GLN A 20 17.87 -0.85 3.27
N ALA A 21 16.70 -0.50 3.77
CA ALA A 21 16.45 0.85 4.21
C ALA A 21 17.62 1.23 5.12
N ASN A 22 18.41 2.23 4.71
CA ASN A 22 19.46 2.74 5.57
C ASN A 22 18.75 3.26 6.82
N ASP A 23 18.96 2.59 7.96
CA ASP A 23 18.65 3.11 9.29
C ASP A 23 19.59 4.31 9.58
N ASN A 24 19.53 5.33 8.73
CA ASN A 24 20.15 6.59 9.01
C ASN A 24 19.33 7.23 10.11
N ASP A 25 19.96 7.46 11.25
CA ASP A 25 19.43 8.19 12.43
C ASP A 25 19.04 9.64 12.11
N ASP A 26 18.87 9.95 10.84
CA ASP A 26 18.65 11.26 10.26
C ASP A 26 17.18 11.70 10.29
N GLY A 27 16.29 10.86 10.82
CA GLY A 27 14.89 11.20 11.04
C GLY A 27 13.99 11.16 9.81
N LEU A 28 14.47 10.65 8.68
CA LEU A 28 13.72 10.38 7.46
C LEU A 28 14.18 9.03 6.87
N ASN A 29 13.27 8.09 6.71
CA ASN A 29 13.51 6.83 6.03
C ASN A 29 12.53 6.68 4.86
N VAL A 30 13.07 6.47 3.65
CA VAL A 30 12.29 6.41 2.42
C VAL A 30 12.32 5.01 1.85
N TYR A 31 11.15 4.46 1.60
CA TYR A 31 11.01 3.18 0.95
C TYR A 31 11.21 3.31 -0.56
N GLY A 32 12.20 2.59 -1.06
CA GLY A 32 12.57 2.61 -2.48
C GLY A 32 11.65 1.75 -3.34
N LYS A 33 12.09 1.51 -4.56
CA LYS A 33 11.35 0.76 -5.58
C LYS A 33 10.86 -0.60 -5.05
N VAL A 34 9.60 -0.90 -5.36
CA VAL A 34 9.03 -2.25 -5.22
C VAL A 34 9.36 -3.05 -6.48
N PRO A 35 10.17 -4.11 -6.38
CA PRO A 35 10.51 -4.94 -7.53
C PRO A 35 9.24 -5.50 -8.19
N GLY A 36 9.19 -5.45 -9.51
CA GLY A 36 8.05 -5.95 -10.30
C GLY A 36 6.91 -4.96 -10.52
N LEU A 37 6.95 -3.77 -9.90
CA LEU A 37 5.96 -2.71 -10.15
C LEU A 37 6.53 -1.56 -10.98
N SER A 38 5.64 -0.92 -11.73
CA SER A 38 5.89 0.38 -12.37
C SER A 38 5.46 1.51 -11.44
N PRO A 39 6.17 2.63 -11.43
CA PRO A 39 5.73 3.80 -10.67
C PRO A 39 4.46 4.39 -11.28
N SER A 40 3.78 5.23 -10.52
CA SER A 40 2.62 5.99 -11.01
C SER A 40 2.94 6.72 -12.31
N PRO A 41 2.09 6.61 -13.33
CA PRO A 41 2.22 7.39 -14.56
C PRO A 41 1.73 8.85 -14.40
N PHE A 42 1.08 9.18 -13.29
CA PHE A 42 0.43 10.47 -13.08
C PHE A 42 1.29 11.47 -12.32
N TYR A 43 2.05 11.00 -11.33
CA TYR A 43 2.87 11.86 -10.47
C TYR A 43 4.23 11.26 -10.16
N GLU A 44 5.24 12.11 -10.14
CA GLU A 44 6.54 11.87 -9.51
C GLU A 44 6.60 12.67 -8.21
N ILE A 45 6.95 12.02 -7.10
CA ILE A 45 7.02 12.65 -5.79
C ILE A 45 8.41 12.40 -5.19
N LYS A 46 9.02 13.47 -4.68
CA LYS A 46 10.32 13.39 -4.01
C LYS A 46 10.21 14.03 -2.64
N VAL A 47 11.02 13.55 -1.72
CA VAL A 47 11.05 14.05 -0.34
C VAL A 47 12.48 14.37 0.08
N ARG A 48 12.65 15.33 1.01
CA ARG A 48 13.92 15.59 1.67
C ARG A 48 13.68 16.24 3.03
N LYS A 49 14.67 16.22 3.89
CA LYS A 49 14.70 17.12 5.05
C LYS A 49 14.88 18.56 4.57
N GLU A 50 14.19 19.48 5.19
CA GLU A 50 14.38 20.90 4.91
C GLU A 50 15.87 21.31 5.06
N GLY A 51 16.38 22.05 4.07
CA GLY A 51 17.78 22.45 4.00
C GLY A 51 18.76 21.40 3.45
N SER A 52 18.33 20.15 3.20
CA SER A 52 19.16 19.18 2.52
C SER A 52 19.16 19.42 1.00
N GLU A 53 20.31 19.24 0.36
CA GLU A 53 20.40 19.28 -1.10
C GLU A 53 19.92 17.96 -1.73
N ASN A 54 19.91 16.86 -0.97
CA ASN A 54 19.62 15.52 -1.46
C ASN A 54 18.12 15.22 -1.45
N TRP A 55 17.53 15.13 -2.62
CA TRP A 55 16.17 14.62 -2.81
C TRP A 55 16.16 13.08 -2.85
N LEU A 56 15.32 12.49 -2.01
CA LEU A 56 15.06 11.07 -1.99
C LEU A 56 13.81 10.77 -2.82
N ASN A 57 13.77 9.58 -3.43
CA ASN A 57 12.69 9.17 -4.32
C ASN A 57 11.92 8.01 -3.67
N PRO A 58 10.88 8.28 -2.85
CA PRO A 58 9.95 7.22 -2.47
C PRO A 58 9.32 6.63 -3.72
N PHE A 59 9.06 5.33 -3.70
CA PHE A 59 8.39 4.71 -4.83
C PHE A 59 6.94 5.21 -4.87
N THR A 60 6.59 5.97 -5.90
CA THR A 60 5.23 6.48 -6.08
C THR A 60 4.37 5.36 -6.66
N LEU A 61 3.53 4.80 -5.82
CA LEU A 61 2.55 3.80 -6.19
C LEU A 61 1.29 4.45 -6.76
N VAL A 62 0.44 3.66 -7.39
CA VAL A 62 -0.86 4.10 -7.89
C VAL A 62 -1.91 3.02 -7.68
N THR A 63 -3.10 3.44 -7.26
CA THR A 63 -4.32 2.64 -7.37
C THR A 63 -5.20 3.26 -8.44
N GLU A 64 -5.74 2.45 -9.31
CA GLU A 64 -6.56 2.90 -10.43
C GLU A 64 -7.88 2.16 -10.46
N CYS A 65 -8.96 2.86 -10.77
CA CYS A 65 -10.20 2.24 -11.21
C CYS A 65 -10.24 2.29 -12.73
N THR A 66 -9.59 1.31 -13.37
CA THR A 66 -9.27 1.39 -14.80
C THR A 66 -10.17 0.58 -15.70
N THR A 67 -11.10 -0.26 -15.20
CA THR A 67 -11.73 -1.22 -16.09
C THR A 67 -13.24 -1.14 -16.11
N ASP A 68 -13.75 -0.96 -17.33
CA ASP A 68 -15.14 -1.16 -17.71
C ASP A 68 -15.76 -2.46 -17.17
N LYS A 69 -14.94 -3.48 -16.99
CA LYS A 69 -15.40 -4.82 -16.61
C LYS A 69 -16.04 -4.86 -15.22
N TYR A 70 -15.56 -4.06 -14.28
CA TYR A 70 -16.05 -4.07 -12.90
C TYR A 70 -16.97 -2.90 -12.55
N CYS A 71 -16.90 -1.83 -13.31
CA CYS A 71 -17.71 -0.61 -13.07
C CYS A 71 -19.00 -0.55 -13.89
N ASN A 72 -19.20 -1.42 -14.88
CA ASN A 72 -20.20 -1.23 -15.93
C ASN A 72 -21.48 -2.06 -15.81
N THR A 73 -21.56 -3.06 -14.93
CA THR A 73 -22.63 -4.07 -15.05
C THR A 73 -23.90 -3.77 -14.25
N THR A 74 -23.85 -2.92 -13.24
CA THR A 74 -25.02 -2.68 -12.36
C THR A 74 -25.66 -1.33 -12.46
N GLY A 75 -25.14 -0.42 -13.29
CA GLY A 75 -25.69 0.93 -13.45
C GLY A 75 -25.44 1.87 -12.25
N ILE A 76 -24.93 1.37 -11.13
CA ILE A 76 -24.72 2.14 -9.90
C ILE A 76 -23.32 2.73 -9.81
N TYR A 77 -22.33 2.07 -10.43
CA TYR A 77 -20.91 2.45 -10.35
C TYR A 77 -20.31 2.87 -11.71
N ARG A 78 -21.14 3.37 -12.62
CA ARG A 78 -20.75 3.64 -14.02
C ARG A 78 -19.66 4.68 -14.23
N HIS A 79 -19.24 5.42 -13.20
CA HIS A 79 -18.57 6.70 -13.44
C HIS A 79 -17.28 6.91 -12.65
N VAL A 80 -16.66 5.86 -12.15
CA VAL A 80 -15.34 5.93 -11.55
C VAL A 80 -14.25 5.59 -12.58
N HIS A 81 -14.55 5.80 -13.87
CA HIS A 81 -13.60 5.63 -14.93
C HIS A 81 -12.43 6.59 -14.76
N GLU A 82 -11.22 6.07 -14.83
CA GLU A 82 -9.99 6.84 -14.85
C GLU A 82 -9.64 7.57 -13.55
N TRP A 83 -10.32 7.28 -12.44
CA TRP A 83 -9.86 7.79 -11.14
C TRP A 83 -8.64 7.04 -10.69
N SER A 84 -7.68 7.78 -10.17
CA SER A 84 -6.48 7.21 -9.58
C SER A 84 -6.10 7.91 -8.29
N ASN A 85 -5.38 7.20 -7.45
CA ASN A 85 -4.71 7.77 -6.30
C ASN A 85 -3.25 7.38 -6.37
N SER A 86 -2.38 8.36 -6.61
CA SER A 86 -0.94 8.17 -6.50
C SER A 86 -0.52 8.38 -5.07
N TYR A 87 0.29 7.49 -4.52
CA TYR A 87 0.68 7.61 -3.14
C TYR A 87 2.14 7.26 -2.90
N ILE A 88 2.68 7.85 -1.86
CA ILE A 88 4.00 7.54 -1.33
C ILE A 88 3.91 7.16 0.13
N ASN A 89 4.92 6.44 0.58
CA ASN A 89 5.06 5.94 1.92
C ASN A 89 6.51 6.12 2.39
N PHE A 90 6.69 6.73 3.54
CA PHE A 90 7.98 6.93 4.19
C PHE A 90 7.83 7.07 5.72
N GLU A 91 8.91 6.94 6.46
CA GLU A 91 8.94 7.18 7.90
C GLU A 91 9.64 8.51 8.20
N MET A 92 9.12 9.23 9.18
CA MET A 92 9.73 10.46 9.68
C MET A 92 9.64 10.59 11.21
N LYS A 93 10.59 11.28 11.81
CA LYS A 93 10.51 11.69 13.22
C LYS A 93 9.61 12.91 13.34
N ASP A 94 8.86 12.98 14.44
CA ASP A 94 8.10 14.17 14.82
C ASP A 94 9.03 15.38 15.04
N GLY A 95 8.59 16.56 14.62
CA GLY A 95 9.32 17.82 14.76
C GLY A 95 10.39 18.07 13.70
N ILE A 96 10.62 17.17 12.75
CA ILE A 96 11.55 17.40 11.63
C ILE A 96 10.78 17.89 10.42
N ASP A 97 11.23 19.00 9.85
CA ASP A 97 10.62 19.55 8.64
C ASP A 97 11.02 18.72 7.40
N ILE A 98 10.02 18.15 6.74
CA ILE A 98 10.18 17.40 5.51
C ILE A 98 9.54 18.18 4.36
N GLU A 99 10.35 18.48 3.34
CA GLU A 99 9.89 19.04 2.08
C GLU A 99 9.52 17.92 1.12
N ILE A 100 8.37 18.05 0.48
CA ILE A 100 7.80 17.14 -0.51
C ILE A 100 7.60 17.93 -1.78
N VAL A 101 8.11 17.45 -2.91
CA VAL A 101 7.85 18.04 -4.23
C VAL A 101 7.03 17.07 -5.06
N ILE A 102 5.92 17.58 -5.57
CA ILE A 102 4.99 16.83 -6.43
C ILE A 102 5.10 17.39 -7.84
N THR A 103 5.44 16.53 -8.78
CA THR A 103 5.49 16.83 -10.20
C THR A 103 4.37 16.06 -10.90
N LYS A 104 3.49 16.77 -11.59
CA LYS A 104 2.46 16.17 -12.43
C LYS A 104 3.07 15.77 -13.78
N LEU A 105 2.79 14.55 -14.22
CA LEU A 105 3.39 13.96 -15.43
C LEU A 105 2.47 13.98 -16.66
N PHE A 106 1.27 14.54 -16.53
CA PHE A 106 0.25 14.58 -17.59
C PHE A 106 -0.46 15.94 -17.62
N GLY A 107 -1.04 16.27 -18.76
CA GLY A 107 -1.83 17.49 -18.96
C GLY A 107 -1.14 18.78 -18.53
N GLU A 108 -1.92 19.77 -18.11
CA GLU A 108 -1.44 21.09 -17.72
C GLU A 108 -0.64 21.06 -16.41
N PRO A 109 0.31 22.00 -16.21
CA PRO A 109 1.11 22.08 -15.01
C PRO A 109 0.25 22.30 -13.75
N ILE A 110 0.87 22.14 -12.58
CA ILE A 110 0.21 22.44 -11.31
C ILE A 110 0.14 23.95 -11.13
N GLU A 111 -1.07 24.49 -10.99
CA GLU A 111 -1.34 25.90 -10.72
C GLU A 111 -1.83 26.12 -9.29
N LYS A 112 -2.52 25.13 -8.70
CA LYS A 112 -3.04 25.14 -7.35
C LYS A 112 -2.74 23.82 -6.66
N ALA A 113 -2.40 23.85 -5.38
CA ALA A 113 -2.35 22.65 -4.53
C ALA A 113 -2.88 22.99 -3.14
N VAL A 114 -3.67 22.09 -2.59
CA VAL A 114 -4.23 22.21 -1.23
C VAL A 114 -3.99 20.89 -0.49
N VAL A 115 -3.43 20.98 0.71
CA VAL A 115 -3.16 19.82 1.57
C VAL A 115 -4.31 19.62 2.53
N HIS A 116 -4.80 18.40 2.63
CA HIS A 116 -5.81 18.00 3.60
C HIS A 116 -5.23 17.02 4.64
N PRO A 117 -5.58 17.18 5.93
CA PRO A 117 -6.36 18.29 6.50
C PRO A 117 -5.60 19.62 6.40
N TYR A 118 -6.31 20.73 6.24
CA TYR A 118 -5.75 22.07 6.01
C TYR A 118 -4.70 22.53 7.04
N THR A 119 -4.77 22.02 8.26
CA THR A 119 -3.85 22.37 9.34
C THR A 119 -2.59 21.50 9.38
N ALA A 120 -2.47 20.56 8.45
CA ALA A 120 -1.47 19.50 8.52
C ALA A 120 -0.12 19.89 7.91
N SER A 121 -0.13 20.82 6.92
CA SER A 121 1.11 21.32 6.32
C SER A 121 1.54 22.63 6.95
N LYS A 122 2.85 22.82 7.12
CA LYS A 122 3.44 24.13 7.52
C LYS A 122 3.40 25.11 6.35
N ASN A 123 3.56 24.59 5.14
CA ASN A 123 3.63 25.39 3.93
C ASN A 123 3.19 24.57 2.71
N CYS A 124 2.52 25.25 1.77
CA CYS A 124 2.19 24.69 0.47
C CYS A 124 2.24 25.81 -0.58
N PHE A 125 3.07 25.66 -1.61
CA PHE A 125 3.19 26.67 -2.68
C PHE A 125 3.55 26.02 -4.01
N ILE A 126 3.30 26.77 -5.09
CA ILE A 126 3.61 26.35 -6.45
C ILE A 126 4.85 27.08 -6.95
N LYS A 127 5.78 26.33 -7.54
CA LYS A 127 6.95 26.88 -8.20
C LYS A 127 7.27 26.05 -9.45
N ASN A 128 7.39 26.71 -10.60
CA ASN A 128 7.70 26.09 -11.87
C ASN A 128 6.76 24.90 -12.24
N GLY A 129 5.47 25.05 -11.98
CA GLY A 129 4.45 24.03 -12.27
C GLY A 129 4.49 22.79 -11.37
N LYS A 130 5.20 22.86 -10.24
CA LYS A 130 5.29 21.81 -9.22
C LYS A 130 4.75 22.30 -7.90
N ALA A 131 4.12 21.40 -7.14
CA ALA A 131 3.72 21.70 -5.76
C ALA A 131 4.84 21.34 -4.78
N TYR A 132 5.07 22.24 -3.85
CA TYR A 132 5.99 22.07 -2.74
C TYR A 132 5.18 22.09 -1.44
N VAL A 133 5.28 21.04 -0.66
CA VAL A 133 4.59 20.87 0.61
C VAL A 133 5.63 20.66 1.72
N THR A 134 5.48 21.33 2.85
CA THR A 134 6.31 21.09 4.04
C THR A 134 5.43 20.57 5.16
N ILE A 135 5.81 19.43 5.72
CA ILE A 135 5.20 18.83 6.92
C ILE A 135 6.26 18.68 8.02
N ASN A 136 5.83 18.61 9.28
CA ASN A 136 6.77 18.45 10.41
C ASN A 136 6.34 17.40 11.43
N LYS A 137 5.33 16.59 11.09
CA LYS A 137 4.89 15.48 11.92
C LYS A 137 4.34 14.35 11.06
N PRO A 138 4.42 13.11 11.52
CA PRO A 138 3.77 11.99 10.89
C PRO A 138 2.26 12.20 10.73
N GLY A 139 1.69 11.65 9.67
CA GLY A 139 0.27 11.74 9.37
C GLY A 139 -0.08 11.23 7.98
N LEU A 140 -1.37 11.16 7.72
CA LEU A 140 -1.95 10.89 6.42
C LEU A 140 -2.38 12.22 5.80
N PHE A 141 -1.89 12.52 4.61
CA PHE A 141 -2.19 13.76 3.91
C PHE A 141 -2.69 13.45 2.49
N THR A 142 -3.75 14.14 2.07
CA THR A 142 -4.17 14.16 0.68
C THR A 142 -3.86 15.52 0.09
N VAL A 143 -3.34 15.54 -1.12
CA VAL A 143 -3.04 16.79 -1.82
C VAL A 143 -3.98 16.91 -3.02
N ASP A 144 -4.87 17.90 -2.95
CA ASP A 144 -5.71 18.29 -4.07
C ASP A 144 -4.92 19.13 -5.06
N ILE A 145 -4.83 18.66 -6.28
CA ILE A 145 -4.09 19.30 -7.36
C ILE A 145 -5.09 19.96 -8.33
N ASN A 146 -4.94 21.26 -8.54
CA ASN A 146 -5.75 22.06 -9.45
C ASN A 146 -7.26 22.07 -9.13
N GLY A 147 -7.63 21.83 -7.86
CA GLY A 147 -9.03 21.87 -7.42
C GLY A 147 -9.86 20.69 -7.90
N GLN A 148 -9.26 19.56 -8.23
CA GLN A 148 -10.00 18.37 -8.69
C GLN A 148 -10.97 17.85 -7.63
N MET A 149 -10.63 17.98 -6.34
CA MET A 149 -11.52 17.57 -5.24
C MET A 149 -12.64 18.60 -4.99
N ASP A 150 -12.38 19.88 -5.21
CA ASP A 150 -13.39 20.96 -5.05
C ASP A 150 -14.55 20.77 -6.05
N ASP A 151 -14.27 20.24 -7.23
CA ASP A 151 -15.28 19.95 -8.24
C ASP A 151 -16.30 18.88 -7.80
N GLN A 152 -15.96 18.05 -6.81
CA GLN A 152 -16.88 17.08 -6.21
C GLN A 152 -17.90 17.75 -5.27
N ASP A 153 -17.47 18.77 -4.53
CA ASP A 153 -18.32 19.49 -3.56
C ASP A 153 -19.31 20.46 -4.25
N THR A 154 -19.06 20.85 -5.50
CA THR A 154 -19.88 21.82 -6.20
C THR A 154 -21.22 21.28 -6.70
N GLY A 155 -21.62 20.08 -6.30
CA GLY A 155 -22.94 19.54 -6.64
C GLY A 155 -23.06 19.07 -8.09
N ARG A 156 -21.94 18.82 -8.76
CA ARG A 156 -21.92 18.20 -10.09
C ARG A 156 -22.33 16.72 -10.06
N LEU A 157 -22.38 16.11 -8.87
CA LEU A 157 -23.11 14.86 -8.72
C LEU A 157 -24.59 15.16 -8.96
N PRO A 158 -25.22 14.62 -10.00
CA PRO A 158 -26.67 14.75 -10.18
C PRO A 158 -27.30 14.17 -8.93
N LYS A 159 -27.91 15.00 -8.10
CA LYS A 159 -28.50 14.66 -6.80
C LYS A 159 -29.44 13.45 -6.82
N ASN A 160 -29.81 12.96 -7.99
CA ASN A 160 -30.81 11.92 -8.19
C ASN A 160 -30.34 10.67 -8.96
N LYS A 161 -29.08 10.55 -9.35
CA LYS A 161 -28.64 9.41 -10.19
C LYS A 161 -27.42 8.66 -9.69
N GLY A 162 -26.73 9.09 -8.65
CA GLY A 162 -25.54 8.39 -8.13
C GLY A 162 -24.35 8.35 -9.11
N TYR A 163 -24.32 9.26 -10.08
CA TYR A 163 -23.28 9.31 -11.10
C TYR A 163 -22.42 10.56 -10.94
N TYR A 164 -21.13 10.38 -11.08
CA TYR A 164 -20.17 11.47 -11.26
C TYR A 164 -19.84 11.58 -12.75
N ASP A 165 -20.27 12.67 -13.41
CA ASP A 165 -20.00 12.95 -14.82
C ASP A 165 -18.84 13.96 -14.99
N GLY A 166 -18.04 14.18 -13.95
CA GLY A 166 -16.90 15.10 -13.98
C GLY A 166 -15.67 14.51 -14.67
N PRO A 167 -14.62 15.33 -14.85
CA PRO A 167 -13.36 14.86 -15.38
C PRO A 167 -12.72 13.82 -14.44
N PRO A 168 -11.83 12.97 -14.96
CA PRO A 168 -11.06 12.03 -14.16
C PRO A 168 -10.34 12.73 -13.00
N ILE A 169 -10.32 12.09 -11.83
CA ILE A 169 -9.65 12.62 -10.65
C ILE A 169 -8.41 11.81 -10.39
N HIS A 170 -7.28 12.48 -10.35
CA HIS A 170 -5.99 11.89 -10.00
C HIS A 170 -5.50 12.53 -8.70
N THR A 171 -5.78 11.86 -7.57
CA THR A 171 -5.40 12.36 -6.25
C THR A 171 -3.96 11.98 -5.90
N VAL A 172 -3.41 12.69 -4.91
CA VAL A 172 -2.11 12.36 -4.31
C VAL A 172 -2.31 12.14 -2.82
N THR A 173 -1.83 10.99 -2.32
CA THR A 173 -1.83 10.67 -0.89
C THR A 173 -0.40 10.48 -0.39
N ILE A 174 -0.12 11.02 0.78
CA ILE A 174 1.19 10.95 1.44
C ILE A 174 1.00 10.25 2.78
N PHE A 175 1.58 9.06 2.91
CA PHE A 175 1.68 8.33 4.17
C PHE A 175 3.04 8.64 4.80
N ALA A 176 3.07 9.68 5.61
CA ALA A 176 4.24 10.03 6.43
C ALA A 176 4.10 9.31 7.78
N ASN A 177 4.70 8.16 7.91
CA ASN A 177 4.53 7.29 9.07
C ASN A 177 5.53 7.63 10.19
N PRO A 178 5.20 7.38 11.46
CA PRO A 178 6.21 7.36 12.50
C PRO A 178 7.15 6.17 12.33
N PHE A 179 8.39 6.29 12.83
CA PHE A 179 9.28 5.13 12.89
C PHE A 179 8.69 4.01 13.75
N LEU A 180 8.73 2.79 13.25
CA LEU A 180 8.28 1.61 13.99
C LEU A 180 9.31 1.23 15.05
N ALA A 181 8.88 1.28 16.32
CA ALA A 181 9.74 0.94 17.46
C ALA A 181 10.10 -0.55 17.52
N ASN A 182 9.22 -1.42 17.03
CA ASN A 182 9.32 -2.88 17.18
C ASN A 182 9.41 -3.59 15.82
N LYS A 183 10.24 -3.10 14.92
CA LYS A 183 10.49 -3.75 13.65
C LYS A 183 11.18 -5.11 13.89
N PRO A 184 10.66 -6.23 13.36
CA PRO A 184 11.28 -7.53 13.54
C PRO A 184 12.67 -7.56 12.91
N SER A 185 13.65 -8.15 13.63
CA SER A 185 14.96 -8.40 13.06
C SER A 185 14.88 -9.58 12.10
N LEU A 186 15.51 -9.46 10.95
CA LEU A 186 15.63 -10.59 10.02
C LEU A 186 16.49 -11.74 10.58
N ASP A 187 17.33 -11.49 11.59
CA ASP A 187 18.17 -12.51 12.21
C ASP A 187 17.48 -13.22 13.40
N ASP A 188 16.24 -12.82 13.73
CA ASP A 188 15.47 -13.49 14.77
C ASP A 188 15.03 -14.88 14.29
N ILE A 189 15.35 -15.92 15.06
CA ILE A 189 15.02 -17.31 14.73
C ILE A 189 13.53 -17.57 14.58
N ARG A 190 12.68 -16.72 15.15
CA ARG A 190 11.22 -16.80 15.07
C ARG A 190 10.68 -16.28 13.74
N VAL A 191 11.51 -15.58 12.97
CA VAL A 191 11.13 -14.96 11.69
C VAL A 191 11.25 -15.96 10.54
N TYR A 192 10.12 -16.15 9.85
CA TYR A 192 10.11 -16.75 8.53
C TYR A 192 10.11 -15.64 7.48
N ARG A 193 11.11 -15.64 6.60
CA ARG A 193 11.27 -14.65 5.53
C ARG A 193 10.55 -15.13 4.30
N VAL A 194 9.52 -14.41 3.90
CA VAL A 194 8.80 -14.69 2.65
C VAL A 194 9.48 -13.96 1.51
N THR A 195 10.00 -14.70 0.54
CA THR A 195 10.61 -14.12 -0.66
C THR A 195 9.51 -13.79 -1.69
N PRO A 196 9.62 -12.66 -2.40
CA PRO A 196 8.67 -12.35 -3.47
C PRO A 196 8.58 -13.45 -4.52
N GLY A 197 7.36 -13.89 -4.82
CA GLY A 197 7.08 -14.96 -5.78
C GLY A 197 7.09 -16.38 -5.21
N ASP A 198 7.54 -16.56 -3.97
CA ASP A 198 7.43 -17.85 -3.29
C ASP A 198 6.01 -18.05 -2.74
N GLU A 199 5.63 -19.32 -2.57
CA GLU A 199 4.41 -19.69 -1.85
C GLU A 199 4.52 -19.25 -0.39
N VAL A 200 3.50 -18.55 0.10
CA VAL A 200 3.45 -18.06 1.46
C VAL A 200 2.92 -19.15 2.38
N PRO A 201 3.70 -19.64 3.36
CA PRO A 201 3.25 -20.72 4.22
C PRO A 201 2.13 -20.22 5.16
N SER A 202 0.97 -20.84 5.04
CA SER A 202 -0.17 -20.57 5.92
C SER A 202 0.03 -21.12 7.33
N GLU A 203 0.85 -22.17 7.49
CA GLU A 203 1.15 -22.83 8.76
C GLU A 203 2.66 -23.06 8.93
N GLY A 204 3.11 -23.28 10.15
CA GLY A 204 4.51 -23.58 10.43
C GLY A 204 4.95 -23.23 11.84
N ALA A 205 6.17 -23.58 12.18
CA ALA A 205 6.77 -23.30 13.48
C ALA A 205 7.20 -21.82 13.67
N TRP A 206 7.07 -20.98 12.63
CA TRP A 206 7.38 -19.56 12.71
C TRP A 206 6.40 -18.81 13.63
N GLU A 207 6.87 -17.76 14.28
CA GLU A 207 6.04 -16.83 15.04
C GLU A 207 5.79 -15.53 14.26
N ILE A 208 6.74 -15.14 13.40
CA ILE A 208 6.69 -13.90 12.63
C ILE A 208 6.84 -14.24 11.16
N LEU A 209 5.84 -13.89 10.36
CA LEU A 209 5.90 -13.93 8.91
C LEU A 209 6.35 -12.57 8.40
N TYR A 210 7.56 -12.48 7.89
CA TYR A 210 8.16 -11.25 7.39
C TYR A 210 8.14 -11.26 5.86
N PHE A 211 7.33 -10.43 5.26
CA PHE A 211 7.32 -10.25 3.81
C PHE A 211 8.53 -9.42 3.38
N LEU A 212 9.46 -10.01 2.63
CA LEU A 212 10.60 -9.26 2.11
C LEU A 212 10.13 -8.23 1.07
N PRO A 213 10.93 -7.16 0.80
CA PRO A 213 10.58 -6.15 -0.20
C PRO A 213 10.21 -6.76 -1.56
N GLY A 214 9.06 -6.37 -2.10
CA GLY A 214 8.55 -6.86 -3.39
C GLY A 214 7.07 -7.22 -3.36
N ILE A 215 6.66 -8.05 -4.33
CA ILE A 215 5.28 -8.46 -4.53
C ILE A 215 5.08 -9.88 -3.99
N HIS A 216 4.05 -10.03 -3.18
CA HIS A 216 3.59 -11.31 -2.65
C HIS A 216 2.14 -11.55 -3.02
N ASP A 217 1.75 -12.80 -3.11
CA ASP A 217 0.36 -13.20 -3.36
C ASP A 217 -0.03 -14.26 -2.33
N ILE A 218 -0.98 -13.91 -1.47
CA ILE A 218 -1.50 -14.81 -0.44
C ILE A 218 -2.87 -15.38 -0.83
N GLY A 219 -3.41 -14.95 -1.96
CA GLY A 219 -4.71 -15.39 -2.44
C GLY A 219 -5.89 -14.90 -1.59
N LEU A 220 -7.03 -15.54 -1.83
CA LEU A 220 -8.26 -15.27 -1.08
C LEU A 220 -8.28 -16.09 0.21
N ASN A 221 -8.63 -15.44 1.32
CA ASN A 221 -8.82 -16.08 2.64
C ASN A 221 -7.54 -16.72 3.23
N PHE A 222 -6.41 -16.02 3.15
CA PHE A 222 -5.20 -16.47 3.82
C PHE A 222 -5.45 -16.61 5.35
N PRO A 223 -5.22 -17.77 5.94
CA PRO A 223 -5.59 -18.03 7.32
C PRO A 223 -4.69 -17.27 8.31
N ILE A 224 -5.32 -16.64 9.29
CA ILE A 224 -4.65 -15.99 10.41
C ILE A 224 -4.70 -16.91 11.63
N HIS A 225 -3.56 -17.16 12.26
CA HIS A 225 -3.44 -18.05 13.41
C HIS A 225 -3.10 -17.32 14.69
N ALA A 226 -3.48 -17.92 15.82
CA ALA A 226 -3.18 -17.40 17.15
C ALA A 226 -1.69 -17.22 17.40
N ASN A 227 -1.34 -16.17 18.13
CA ASN A 227 0.04 -15.84 18.53
C ASN A 227 1.01 -15.64 17.35
N LYS A 228 0.50 -15.28 16.18
CA LYS A 228 1.29 -15.01 14.98
C LYS A 228 1.38 -13.52 14.69
N THR A 229 2.50 -13.15 14.14
CA THR A 229 2.77 -11.79 13.66
C THR A 229 2.98 -11.81 12.16
N TYR A 230 2.35 -10.88 11.46
CA TYR A 230 2.47 -10.68 10.01
C TYR A 230 3.04 -9.28 9.79
N TYR A 231 4.29 -9.19 9.36
CA TYR A 231 4.98 -7.92 9.17
C TYR A 231 5.17 -7.60 7.70
N ILE A 232 4.60 -6.47 7.27
CA ILE A 232 4.64 -5.99 5.88
C ILE A 232 5.44 -4.68 5.85
N PRO A 233 6.73 -4.69 5.45
CA PRO A 233 7.55 -3.48 5.38
C PRO A 233 7.08 -2.55 4.26
N GLY A 234 7.40 -1.27 4.33
CA GLY A 234 6.89 -0.22 3.46
C GLY A 234 7.16 -0.36 1.95
N ASN A 235 8.05 -1.25 1.57
CA ASN A 235 8.33 -1.62 0.18
C ASN A 235 7.89 -3.05 -0.18
N ALA A 236 6.96 -3.62 0.59
CA ALA A 236 6.29 -4.87 0.27
C ALA A 236 4.82 -4.63 -0.05
N ILE A 237 4.32 -5.32 -1.08
CA ILE A 237 2.90 -5.35 -1.43
C ILE A 237 2.44 -6.78 -1.37
N VAL A 238 1.42 -7.03 -0.57
CA VAL A 238 0.80 -8.33 -0.39
C VAL A 238 -0.59 -8.29 -1.02
N TYR A 239 -0.79 -9.04 -2.09
CA TYR A 239 -2.08 -9.20 -2.73
C TYR A 239 -2.85 -10.34 -2.09
N GLY A 240 -4.11 -10.09 -1.77
CA GLY A 240 -5.02 -11.07 -1.21
C GLY A 240 -5.80 -10.58 -0.01
N THR A 241 -6.40 -11.50 0.72
CA THR A 241 -7.17 -11.23 1.95
C THR A 241 -6.74 -12.13 3.08
N MET A 242 -6.84 -11.63 4.31
CA MET A 242 -6.51 -12.36 5.53
C MET A 242 -7.76 -12.52 6.40
N ASN A 243 -8.00 -13.71 6.93
CA ASN A 243 -9.11 -13.94 7.85
C ASN A 243 -8.81 -15.04 8.87
N ASN A 244 -9.61 -15.09 9.94
CA ASN A 244 -9.58 -16.13 10.95
C ASN A 244 -10.76 -17.11 10.84
N ASP A 245 -11.58 -16.97 9.81
CA ASP A 245 -12.66 -17.92 9.53
C ASP A 245 -12.17 -19.06 8.65
N HIS A 246 -11.84 -20.18 9.25
CA HIS A 246 -11.42 -21.39 8.57
C HIS A 246 -12.60 -22.23 8.02
N GLY A 247 -13.75 -21.58 7.77
CA GLY A 247 -14.92 -22.21 7.13
C GLY A 247 -15.96 -22.81 8.07
N ASN A 248 -15.78 -22.66 9.36
CA ASN A 248 -16.68 -23.20 10.40
C ASN A 248 -17.29 -22.14 11.33
N GLY A 249 -17.24 -20.85 10.95
CA GLY A 249 -17.55 -19.75 11.83
C GLY A 249 -16.36 -19.36 12.71
N ASP A 250 -16.62 -18.62 13.75
CA ASP A 250 -15.58 -18.03 14.61
C ASP A 250 -14.51 -19.05 15.03
N ASP A 251 -13.25 -18.83 14.63
CA ASP A 251 -12.13 -19.57 15.20
C ASP A 251 -11.61 -18.83 16.46
N PRO A 252 -12.04 -19.22 17.66
CA PRO A 252 -11.57 -18.58 18.88
C PRO A 252 -10.07 -18.81 19.14
N SER A 253 -9.45 -19.72 18.39
CA SER A 253 -8.01 -19.98 18.50
C SER A 253 -7.15 -18.87 17.90
N ALA A 254 -7.67 -18.08 16.96
CA ALA A 254 -6.93 -17.01 16.33
C ALA A 254 -6.87 -15.72 17.18
N SER A 255 -6.42 -15.85 18.43
CA SER A 255 -6.21 -14.74 19.35
C SER A 255 -4.75 -14.25 19.34
N HIS A 256 -4.51 -13.03 19.83
CA HIS A 256 -3.17 -12.43 19.94
C HIS A 256 -2.43 -12.37 18.58
N VAL A 257 -3.15 -11.97 17.55
CA VAL A 257 -2.59 -11.74 16.21
C VAL A 257 -2.12 -10.30 16.07
N LEU A 258 -0.96 -10.10 15.48
CA LEU A 258 -0.44 -8.79 15.15
C LEU A 258 -0.18 -8.71 13.64
N ILE A 259 -0.87 -7.79 12.95
CA ILE A 259 -0.62 -7.46 11.55
C ILE A 259 -0.17 -6.01 11.51
N TYR A 260 1.05 -5.75 11.08
CA TYR A 260 1.60 -4.40 11.10
C TYR A 260 2.74 -4.21 10.11
N GLY A 261 3.13 -2.96 9.95
CA GLY A 261 4.16 -2.51 9.03
C GLY A 261 3.70 -1.26 8.30
N HIS A 262 4.46 -0.80 7.35
CA HIS A 262 4.11 0.32 6.48
C HIS A 262 3.92 -0.12 5.03
N GLY A 263 3.80 -1.42 4.78
CA GLY A 263 3.52 -1.98 3.47
C GLY A 263 2.04 -1.93 3.11
N THR A 264 1.72 -2.54 1.99
CA THR A 264 0.38 -2.54 1.43
C THR A 264 -0.20 -3.95 1.43
N LEU A 265 -1.38 -4.12 2.00
CA LEU A 265 -2.23 -5.29 1.77
C LEU A 265 -3.33 -4.87 0.77
N SER A 266 -3.41 -5.54 -0.36
CA SER A 266 -4.27 -5.13 -1.48
C SER A 266 -5.16 -6.25 -1.98
N GLY A 267 -6.45 -5.95 -2.13
CA GLY A 267 -7.42 -6.80 -2.80
C GLY A 267 -7.46 -6.66 -4.33
N ASP A 268 -6.58 -5.89 -4.93
CA ASP A 268 -6.64 -5.49 -6.34
C ASP A 268 -6.72 -6.64 -7.35
N LYS A 269 -6.13 -7.79 -7.01
CA LYS A 269 -6.20 -8.99 -7.85
C LYS A 269 -7.49 -9.78 -7.71
N LEU A 270 -8.30 -9.45 -6.72
CA LEU A 270 -9.54 -10.14 -6.45
C LEU A 270 -10.69 -9.42 -7.16
N PRO A 271 -11.53 -10.14 -7.91
CA PRO A 271 -12.73 -9.54 -8.49
C PRO A 271 -13.69 -9.14 -7.38
N HIS A 272 -14.47 -8.07 -7.61
CA HIS A 272 -15.58 -7.77 -6.70
C HIS A 272 -16.52 -8.99 -6.63
N PRO A 273 -16.99 -9.41 -5.44
CA PRO A 273 -17.72 -10.66 -5.27
C PRO A 273 -18.99 -10.80 -6.13
N SER A 274 -19.65 -9.68 -6.45
CA SER A 274 -20.82 -9.71 -7.38
C SER A 274 -20.44 -9.96 -8.84
N PHE A 275 -19.15 -9.92 -9.18
CA PHE A 275 -18.63 -10.17 -10.53
C PHE A 275 -17.79 -11.44 -10.61
N ALA A 276 -17.65 -12.17 -9.50
CA ALA A 276 -17.10 -13.51 -9.50
C ALA A 276 -17.95 -14.41 -10.42
N ASP A 277 -17.35 -15.40 -11.05
CA ASP A 277 -18.06 -16.37 -11.89
C ASP A 277 -17.89 -17.77 -11.29
N PRO A 278 -18.93 -18.33 -10.67
CA PRO A 278 -20.26 -17.74 -10.41
C PRO A 278 -20.21 -16.62 -9.35
N PRO A 279 -21.15 -15.65 -9.37
CA PRO A 279 -21.24 -14.64 -8.34
C PRO A 279 -21.39 -15.26 -6.95
N LEU A 280 -20.68 -14.70 -5.96
CA LEU A 280 -20.83 -15.16 -4.59
C LEU A 280 -22.14 -14.64 -3.98
N PRO A 281 -22.76 -15.40 -3.07
CA PRO A 281 -23.85 -14.91 -2.23
C PRO A 281 -23.38 -13.68 -1.40
N GLU A 282 -24.25 -12.70 -1.18
CA GLU A 282 -23.93 -11.53 -0.35
C GLU A 282 -23.42 -11.91 1.04
N ALA A 283 -23.92 -13.00 1.61
CA ALA A 283 -23.47 -13.54 2.89
C ALA A 283 -21.98 -13.93 2.91
N GLU A 284 -21.35 -14.06 1.75
CA GLU A 284 -19.93 -14.41 1.61
C GLU A 284 -19.04 -13.26 1.16
N TYR A 285 -19.57 -12.03 0.99
CA TYR A 285 -18.79 -10.86 0.56
C TYR A 285 -17.68 -10.47 1.52
N TRP A 286 -17.78 -10.85 2.81
CA TRP A 286 -16.74 -10.68 3.80
C TRP A 286 -15.39 -11.32 3.41
N ARG A 287 -15.40 -12.38 2.60
CA ARG A 287 -14.20 -13.07 2.11
C ARG A 287 -13.28 -12.16 1.30
N TYR A 288 -13.84 -11.09 0.74
CA TYR A 288 -13.12 -10.11 -0.07
C TYR A 288 -12.67 -8.89 0.73
N SER A 289 -12.96 -8.86 2.02
CA SER A 289 -12.39 -7.85 2.91
C SER A 289 -10.90 -8.12 3.08
N PRO A 290 -10.02 -7.12 2.94
CA PRO A 290 -8.57 -7.30 3.10
C PRO A 290 -8.20 -7.96 4.42
N ILE A 291 -8.91 -7.60 5.49
CA ILE A 291 -8.79 -8.24 6.80
C ILE A 291 -10.20 -8.46 7.35
N PHE A 292 -10.52 -9.71 7.65
CA PHE A 292 -11.78 -10.08 8.29
C PHE A 292 -11.51 -10.91 9.55
N LEU A 293 -12.09 -10.48 10.67
CA LEU A 293 -11.93 -11.13 11.97
C LEU A 293 -13.30 -11.35 12.59
N ALA A 294 -13.75 -12.59 12.61
CA ALA A 294 -14.98 -12.99 13.25
C ALA A 294 -14.73 -13.45 14.68
N GLY A 295 -15.58 -13.01 15.63
CA GLY A 295 -15.62 -13.50 16.99
C GLY A 295 -14.35 -13.32 17.83
N ASN A 296 -13.43 -12.46 17.43
CA ASN A 296 -12.12 -12.38 18.03
C ASN A 296 -11.85 -11.01 18.67
N TRP A 297 -11.75 -10.97 20.00
CA TRP A 297 -11.68 -9.74 20.79
C TRP A 297 -10.24 -9.25 21.09
N ASN A 298 -9.21 -10.08 20.82
CA ASN A 298 -7.83 -9.81 21.20
C ASN A 298 -6.89 -9.59 20.02
N ASN A 299 -7.40 -9.15 18.87
CA ASN A 299 -6.58 -8.86 17.71
C ASN A 299 -6.23 -7.38 17.65
N PHE A 300 -4.99 -7.11 17.26
CA PHE A 300 -4.46 -5.77 17.09
C PHE A 300 -3.99 -5.57 15.66
N PHE A 301 -4.43 -4.46 15.06
CA PHE A 301 -3.95 -3.97 13.78
C PHE A 301 -3.20 -2.67 14.02
N GLN A 302 -1.96 -2.60 13.61
CA GLN A 302 -1.12 -1.44 13.87
C GLN A 302 -0.32 -1.08 12.63
N ASN A 303 -0.44 0.20 12.21
CA ASN A 303 0.38 0.81 11.16
C ASN A 303 0.49 -0.05 9.90
N ILE A 304 -0.64 -0.56 9.42
CA ILE A 304 -0.73 -1.25 8.15
C ILE A 304 -1.55 -0.41 7.17
N ASP A 305 -0.99 -0.15 6.01
CA ASP A 305 -1.71 0.53 4.95
C ASP A 305 -2.53 -0.51 4.18
N VAL A 306 -3.85 -0.35 4.22
CA VAL A 306 -4.79 -1.26 3.55
C VAL A 306 -5.44 -0.51 2.41
N TYR A 307 -5.24 -0.99 1.19
CA TYR A 307 -5.87 -0.45 0.00
C TYR A 307 -6.98 -1.38 -0.47
N ILE A 308 -8.17 -0.82 -0.56
CA ILE A 308 -9.35 -1.49 -1.10
C ILE A 308 -9.73 -0.74 -2.37
N LYS A 309 -9.79 -1.47 -3.49
CA LYS A 309 -10.41 -0.98 -4.73
C LYS A 309 -11.90 -1.08 -4.67
#